data_450bc22f8d15d5cef0eab5d02039a352
#
_entry.id   450bc22f8d15d5cef0eab5d02039a352
#
_cell.length_a   1.000
_cell.length_b   1.000
_cell.length_c   1.000
_cell.angle_alpha   90.00
_cell.angle_beta   90.00
_cell.angle_gamma   90.00
#
_symmetry.space_group_name_H-M   'P 1'
#
loop_
_entity.id
_entity.type
_entity.pdbx_description
1 polymer ?
#
loop_
_entity_poly.entity_id
_entity_poly.type
_entity_poly.pdbx_seq_one_letter_code
_entity_poly.pdbx_strand_id
1 'polypeptide(L)'
;MTTLSEKLKNARSRGCPLIGITTPDMAATIATCSQALANGTVPPIFSWDSVTGLRWLNQQGETVAVRLFQNAPTAKQQLSDASINPTELCLFALRLDHGSVIFMQNAHAHFDQPSVIQALYNLRDPFKATKRTMIILGPTLRLPLELSGDFLVFDEKLPDDSQIGEIADALYALTGNTTKFPRVMRENVIKAARGLSAFGAEQATALALNKQGVDVDALWVCKKQMVEAVRGLSFAENDITFSDIGGLGAVKEFGAKLFSGARPPSLICWVDEIEKALGGASGPVGDSSGTSQDALGVLLKNLEDSDASGLIAVGPPGAGKSLFAKALGATHHVPTLFVDLGAARGSLVGESEQRIRAMMHKINAIAGKGGAFWVATANKLDIVPPELRRRFRYGTWMFPMPDKDERDAIWTLNLKKYGLINKGYNRPADEFLTGADIRSICELSRRLGCGLEKAMTYISPIAISDPESIERLYTKAEGRFLSASHGGLFKREQQEVFTHEGRKVSV
;
A
#
# COMPACT_ATOMS: atom_id res chain seq x y z
N MET A 1 2.58 11.58 -18.49
CA MET A 1 1.17 11.43 -18.00
C MET A 1 0.60 12.81 -17.80
N THR A 2 -0.62 13.07 -18.25
CA THR A 2 -1.30 14.37 -18.08
C THR A 2 -1.59 14.67 -16.61
N THR A 3 -1.25 15.87 -16.17
CA THR A 3 -1.51 16.35 -14.79
C THR A 3 -3.01 16.53 -14.54
N LEU A 4 -3.45 16.58 -13.27
CA LEU A 4 -4.84 16.89 -12.91
C LEU A 4 -5.28 18.23 -13.52
N SER A 5 -4.41 19.24 -13.45
CA SER A 5 -4.61 20.57 -14.03
C SER A 5 -4.88 20.51 -15.54
N GLU A 6 -4.12 19.73 -16.28
CA GLU A 6 -4.32 19.55 -17.73
C GLU A 6 -5.61 18.80 -18.05
N LYS A 7 -5.92 17.75 -17.27
CA LYS A 7 -7.17 17.00 -17.40
C LYS A 7 -8.39 17.91 -17.19
N LEU A 8 -8.35 18.73 -16.13
CA LEU A 8 -9.44 19.68 -15.82
C LEU A 8 -9.61 20.71 -16.93
N LYS A 9 -8.52 21.32 -17.43
CA LYS A 9 -8.57 22.26 -18.55
C LYS A 9 -9.17 21.63 -19.80
N ASN A 10 -8.71 20.42 -20.14
CA ASN A 10 -9.21 19.68 -21.30
C ASN A 10 -10.70 19.30 -21.15
N ALA A 11 -11.14 18.87 -19.98
CA ALA A 11 -12.53 18.55 -19.72
C ALA A 11 -13.43 19.79 -19.89
N ARG A 12 -13.05 20.93 -19.31
CA ARG A 12 -13.80 22.18 -19.42
C ARG A 12 -13.80 22.75 -20.83
N SER A 13 -12.66 22.72 -21.52
CA SER A 13 -12.60 23.22 -22.92
C SER A 13 -13.52 22.42 -23.86
N ARG A 14 -13.78 21.15 -23.52
CA ARG A 14 -14.73 20.29 -24.26
C ARG A 14 -16.15 20.33 -23.75
N GLY A 15 -16.44 21.20 -22.76
CA GLY A 15 -17.77 21.41 -22.23
C GLY A 15 -18.29 20.32 -21.30
N CYS A 16 -17.41 19.60 -20.58
CA CYS A 16 -17.82 18.64 -19.54
C CYS A 16 -18.41 19.41 -18.34
N PRO A 17 -19.73 19.25 -18.04
CA PRO A 17 -20.38 20.03 -16.99
C PRO A 17 -20.18 19.46 -15.59
N LEU A 18 -20.01 18.11 -15.46
CA LEU A 18 -19.96 17.41 -14.20
C LEU A 18 -18.64 16.64 -14.11
N ILE A 19 -17.85 16.94 -13.08
CA ILE A 19 -16.53 16.34 -12.88
C ILE A 19 -16.45 15.82 -11.44
N GLY A 20 -15.96 14.60 -11.26
CA GLY A 20 -15.63 14.02 -9.97
C GLY A 20 -14.12 13.98 -9.77
N ILE A 21 -13.62 14.31 -8.59
CA ILE A 21 -12.20 14.17 -8.25
C ILE A 21 -12.09 13.40 -6.94
N THR A 22 -11.49 12.22 -7.02
CA THR A 22 -11.10 11.46 -5.81
C THR A 22 -9.80 12.03 -5.29
N THR A 23 -9.81 12.58 -4.08
CA THR A 23 -8.65 13.20 -3.45
C THR A 23 -8.65 12.99 -1.94
N PRO A 24 -7.48 12.71 -1.31
CA PRO A 24 -7.33 12.69 0.14
C PRO A 24 -7.21 14.09 0.75
N ASP A 25 -6.96 15.12 -0.09
CA ASP A 25 -6.71 16.50 0.35
C ASP A 25 -7.47 17.48 -0.54
N MET A 26 -8.74 17.72 -0.17
CA MET A 26 -9.62 18.58 -0.95
C MET A 26 -9.15 20.03 -1.01
N ALA A 27 -8.51 20.53 0.06
CA ALA A 27 -8.03 21.91 0.09
C ALA A 27 -6.89 22.14 -0.92
N ALA A 28 -5.89 21.25 -0.92
CA ALA A 28 -4.80 21.29 -1.89
C ALA A 28 -5.29 21.10 -3.34
N THR A 29 -6.26 20.19 -3.54
CA THR A 29 -6.89 19.97 -4.85
C THR A 29 -7.61 21.20 -5.36
N ILE A 30 -8.41 21.87 -4.51
CA ILE A 30 -9.12 23.10 -4.86
C ILE A 30 -8.11 24.20 -5.23
N ALA A 31 -7.03 24.37 -4.45
CA ALA A 31 -5.98 25.34 -4.74
C ALA A 31 -5.31 25.07 -6.09
N THR A 32 -4.91 23.82 -6.35
CA THR A 32 -4.29 23.38 -7.62
C THR A 32 -5.23 23.61 -8.82
N CYS A 33 -6.49 23.23 -8.67
CA CYS A 33 -7.49 23.42 -9.72
C CYS A 33 -7.78 24.91 -9.96
N SER A 34 -7.87 25.72 -8.91
CA SER A 34 -8.11 27.17 -9.02
C SER A 34 -6.95 27.89 -9.71
N GLN A 35 -5.69 27.54 -9.38
CA GLN A 35 -4.51 28.05 -10.10
C GLN A 35 -4.51 27.63 -11.57
N ALA A 36 -4.88 26.39 -11.87
CA ALA A 36 -4.97 25.92 -13.25
C ALA A 36 -6.00 26.73 -14.05
N LEU A 37 -7.09 27.16 -13.42
CA LEU A 37 -8.16 27.96 -14.04
C LEU A 37 -7.85 29.46 -14.12
N ALA A 38 -6.83 29.94 -13.43
CA ALA A 38 -6.41 31.34 -13.45
C ALA A 38 -5.66 31.73 -14.73
N ASN A 39 -5.22 30.78 -15.55
CA ASN A 39 -4.53 31.03 -16.81
C ASN A 39 -5.54 31.32 -17.94
N GLY A 40 -5.68 32.57 -18.35
CA GLY A 40 -6.63 33.04 -19.38
C GLY A 40 -7.79 33.83 -18.79
N THR A 41 -8.99 33.67 -19.34
CA THR A 41 -10.22 34.29 -18.76
C THR A 41 -10.57 33.56 -17.47
N VAL A 42 -10.33 34.22 -16.33
CA VAL A 42 -10.56 33.65 -15.01
C VAL A 42 -12.06 33.52 -14.74
N PRO A 43 -12.57 32.30 -14.52
CA PRO A 43 -14.00 32.12 -14.24
C PRO A 43 -14.33 32.51 -12.79
N PRO A 44 -15.60 32.81 -12.46
CA PRO A 44 -16.05 32.85 -11.08
C PRO A 44 -15.91 31.47 -10.44
N ILE A 45 -15.21 31.39 -9.30
CA ILE A 45 -14.91 30.12 -8.60
C ILE A 45 -15.53 30.15 -7.21
N PHE A 46 -16.26 29.09 -6.91
CA PHE A 46 -16.96 28.89 -5.64
C PHE A 46 -16.55 27.55 -5.01
N SER A 47 -16.64 27.48 -3.71
CA SER A 47 -16.51 26.24 -2.93
C SER A 47 -17.66 26.12 -1.96
N TRP A 48 -18.12 24.90 -1.76
CA TRP A 48 -19.20 24.57 -0.83
C TRP A 48 -18.80 23.40 0.06
N ASP A 49 -19.14 23.52 1.33
CA ASP A 49 -19.18 22.42 2.29
C ASP A 49 -20.41 22.52 3.19
N SER A 50 -20.83 21.42 3.81
CA SER A 50 -22.04 21.33 4.62
C SER A 50 -22.01 22.09 5.95
N VAL A 51 -20.89 22.70 6.32
CA VAL A 51 -20.72 23.46 7.58
C VAL A 51 -20.65 24.97 7.30
N THR A 52 -19.80 25.35 6.34
CA THR A 52 -19.56 26.77 6.05
C THR A 52 -20.36 27.29 4.85
N GLY A 53 -21.03 26.39 4.12
CA GLY A 53 -21.85 26.72 2.98
C GLY A 53 -21.08 27.18 1.75
N LEU A 54 -21.74 27.95 0.88
CA LEU A 54 -21.14 28.43 -0.36
C LEU A 54 -20.25 29.65 -0.09
N ARG A 55 -19.01 29.58 -0.59
CA ARG A 55 -18.01 30.66 -0.52
C ARG A 55 -17.42 30.92 -1.89
N TRP A 56 -17.07 32.17 -2.19
CA TRP A 56 -16.27 32.51 -3.36
C TRP A 56 -14.78 32.31 -3.07
N LEU A 57 -14.01 31.90 -4.08
CA LEU A 57 -12.58 31.65 -3.97
C LEU A 57 -11.73 32.69 -4.73
N ASN A 58 -12.37 33.54 -5.54
CA ASN A 58 -11.68 34.58 -6.30
C ASN A 58 -12.56 35.84 -6.47
N GLN A 59 -11.95 36.92 -6.94
CA GLN A 59 -12.62 38.24 -7.13
C GLN A 59 -13.82 38.18 -8.09
N GLN A 60 -13.73 37.35 -9.13
CA GLN A 60 -14.85 37.14 -10.07
C GLN A 60 -16.04 36.48 -9.37
N GLY A 61 -15.79 35.48 -8.52
CA GLY A 61 -16.82 34.86 -7.69
C GLY A 61 -17.44 35.83 -6.70
N GLU A 62 -16.64 36.67 -6.07
CA GLU A 62 -17.13 37.75 -5.19
C GLU A 62 -18.06 38.73 -5.92
N THR A 63 -17.65 39.21 -7.08
CA THR A 63 -18.44 40.11 -7.91
C THR A 63 -19.83 39.52 -8.26
N VAL A 64 -19.87 38.25 -8.65
CA VAL A 64 -21.12 37.54 -8.95
C VAL A 64 -21.97 37.38 -7.69
N ALA A 65 -21.37 36.98 -6.57
CA ALA A 65 -22.05 36.81 -5.29
C ALA A 65 -22.72 38.14 -4.86
N VAL A 66 -21.92 39.21 -4.79
CA VAL A 66 -22.42 40.55 -4.37
C VAL A 66 -23.60 41.00 -5.24
N ARG A 67 -23.51 40.85 -6.56
CA ARG A 67 -24.59 41.21 -7.49
C ARG A 67 -25.88 40.43 -7.23
N LEU A 68 -25.76 39.11 -7.00
CA LEU A 68 -26.93 38.25 -6.75
C LEU A 68 -27.59 38.58 -5.40
N PHE A 69 -26.82 39.12 -4.42
CA PHE A 69 -27.32 39.47 -3.08
C PHE A 69 -27.87 40.88 -2.96
N GLN A 70 -27.32 41.83 -3.72
CA GLN A 70 -27.82 43.21 -3.72
C GLN A 70 -29.23 43.34 -4.27
N ASN A 71 -29.63 42.46 -5.19
CA ASN A 71 -30.93 42.49 -5.87
C ASN A 71 -32.05 41.72 -5.15
N ALA A 72 -31.81 41.12 -3.98
CA ALA A 72 -32.83 40.39 -3.24
C ALA A 72 -32.57 40.37 -1.73
N PRO A 73 -33.34 41.11 -0.90
CA PRO A 73 -33.24 41.05 0.57
C PRO A 73 -33.48 39.67 1.15
N THR A 74 -34.27 38.84 0.49
CA THR A 74 -34.51 37.43 0.77
C THR A 74 -33.31 36.52 0.39
N ALA A 75 -32.39 36.98 -0.44
CA ALA A 75 -31.27 36.18 -0.89
C ALA A 75 -30.20 36.00 0.20
N LYS A 76 -30.05 36.95 1.14
CA LYS A 76 -29.15 36.75 2.32
C LYS A 76 -29.64 35.60 3.20
N GLN A 77 -30.94 35.43 3.34
CA GLN A 77 -31.56 34.37 4.11
C GLN A 77 -31.53 33.04 3.36
N GLN A 78 -31.80 33.10 2.05
CA GLN A 78 -31.65 31.94 1.16
C GLN A 78 -30.19 31.48 1.01
N LEU A 79 -29.18 32.33 1.24
CA LEU A 79 -27.78 31.91 1.28
C LEU A 79 -27.43 31.27 2.58
N SER A 80 -27.99 31.69 3.72
CA SER A 80 -27.84 30.99 4.95
C SER A 80 -28.48 29.59 4.91
N ASP A 81 -29.57 29.43 4.16
CA ASP A 81 -30.27 28.14 4.01
C ASP A 81 -29.71 27.29 2.86
N ALA A 82 -29.35 27.88 1.72
CA ALA A 82 -28.56 27.25 0.65
C ALA A 82 -27.12 26.96 1.09
N SER A 83 -26.69 27.52 2.23
CA SER A 83 -25.34 27.33 2.70
C SER A 83 -25.08 25.92 3.21
N ILE A 84 -26.09 25.20 3.69
CA ILE A 84 -25.91 23.91 4.37
C ILE A 84 -26.55 22.75 3.60
N ASN A 85 -27.58 23.02 2.78
CA ASN A 85 -28.31 21.99 2.04
C ASN A 85 -27.73 21.77 0.64
N PRO A 86 -27.25 20.55 0.32
CA PRO A 86 -26.67 20.26 -1.00
C PRO A 86 -27.67 20.34 -2.18
N THR A 87 -28.96 20.11 -1.93
CA THR A 87 -29.99 20.27 -2.97
C THR A 87 -30.19 21.77 -3.32
N GLU A 88 -30.22 22.63 -2.30
CA GLU A 88 -30.33 24.08 -2.49
C GLU A 88 -29.07 24.67 -3.16
N LEU A 89 -27.86 24.10 -2.84
CA LEU A 89 -26.65 24.42 -3.59
C LEU A 89 -26.86 24.23 -5.10
N CYS A 90 -27.38 23.08 -5.51
CA CYS A 90 -27.57 22.76 -6.92
C CYS A 90 -28.60 23.75 -7.58
N LEU A 91 -29.67 24.07 -6.88
CA LEU A 91 -30.66 25.06 -7.37
C LEU A 91 -30.06 26.46 -7.48
N PHE A 92 -29.26 26.88 -6.50
CA PHE A 92 -28.55 28.16 -6.52
C PHE A 92 -27.51 28.22 -7.66
N ALA A 93 -26.80 27.13 -7.89
CA ALA A 93 -25.78 27.03 -8.92
C ALA A 93 -26.29 27.30 -10.34
N LEU A 94 -27.61 27.08 -10.59
CA LEU A 94 -28.27 27.43 -11.83
C LEU A 94 -28.40 28.94 -12.06
N ARG A 95 -28.24 29.76 -11.00
CA ARG A 95 -28.34 31.23 -11.07
C ARG A 95 -27.00 31.93 -11.24
N LEU A 96 -25.87 31.19 -11.08
CA LEU A 96 -24.53 31.74 -11.24
C LEU A 96 -24.25 32.12 -12.69
N ASP A 97 -23.24 32.95 -12.91
CA ASP A 97 -22.84 33.39 -14.25
C ASP A 97 -22.34 32.24 -15.11
N HIS A 98 -22.42 32.43 -16.43
CA HIS A 98 -21.87 31.49 -17.39
C HIS A 98 -20.37 31.25 -17.12
N GLY A 99 -19.94 30.03 -17.27
CA GLY A 99 -18.55 29.63 -17.04
C GLY A 99 -18.14 29.45 -15.57
N SER A 100 -19.02 29.72 -14.59
CA SER A 100 -18.73 29.52 -13.17
C SER A 100 -18.31 28.08 -12.85
N VAL A 101 -17.42 27.94 -11.87
CA VAL A 101 -16.95 26.66 -11.35
C VAL A 101 -17.30 26.54 -9.87
N ILE A 102 -17.91 25.43 -9.50
CA ILE A 102 -18.33 25.15 -8.13
C ILE A 102 -17.64 23.86 -7.67
N PHE A 103 -16.91 23.94 -6.57
CA PHE A 103 -16.37 22.78 -5.87
C PHE A 103 -17.32 22.37 -4.74
N MET A 104 -17.86 21.15 -4.80
CA MET A 104 -18.68 20.56 -3.75
C MET A 104 -17.84 19.54 -2.97
N GLN A 105 -17.48 19.89 -1.74
CA GLN A 105 -16.65 19.05 -0.88
C GLN A 105 -17.47 17.95 -0.21
N ASN A 106 -16.87 16.76 -0.02
CA ASN A 106 -17.51 15.61 0.61
C ASN A 106 -18.85 15.20 0.00
N ALA A 107 -19.03 15.39 -1.31
CA ALA A 107 -20.28 15.08 -2.01
C ALA A 107 -20.77 13.64 -1.77
N HIS A 108 -19.85 12.70 -1.60
CA HIS A 108 -20.15 11.29 -1.33
C HIS A 108 -20.97 11.06 -0.06
N ALA A 109 -20.87 11.96 0.92
CA ALA A 109 -21.64 11.87 2.17
C ALA A 109 -23.13 12.21 2.00
N HIS A 110 -23.55 12.64 0.81
CA HIS A 110 -24.92 13.05 0.50
C HIS A 110 -25.60 12.19 -0.58
N PHE A 111 -24.94 11.13 -1.05
CA PHE A 111 -25.47 10.25 -2.10
C PHE A 111 -26.51 9.24 -1.62
N ASP A 112 -26.85 9.22 -0.35
CA ASP A 112 -28.00 8.53 0.22
C ASP A 112 -29.32 9.29 0.07
N GLN A 113 -29.27 10.57 -0.35
CA GLN A 113 -30.41 11.46 -0.51
C GLN A 113 -30.87 11.51 -1.98
N PRO A 114 -32.05 10.95 -2.34
CA PRO A 114 -32.53 10.97 -3.72
C PRO A 114 -32.67 12.38 -4.30
N SER A 115 -33.02 13.38 -3.47
CA SER A 115 -33.11 14.78 -3.88
C SER A 115 -31.77 15.36 -4.35
N VAL A 116 -30.65 14.99 -3.71
CA VAL A 116 -29.31 15.43 -4.10
C VAL A 116 -28.89 14.77 -5.41
N ILE A 117 -29.17 13.48 -5.58
CA ILE A 117 -28.88 12.75 -6.81
C ILE A 117 -29.63 13.41 -7.97
N GLN A 118 -30.93 13.64 -7.81
CA GLN A 118 -31.76 14.28 -8.84
C GLN A 118 -31.32 15.73 -9.13
N ALA A 119 -30.95 16.48 -8.08
CA ALA A 119 -30.50 17.87 -8.26
C ALA A 119 -29.18 17.93 -9.04
N LEU A 120 -28.22 17.07 -8.74
CA LEU A 120 -26.96 16.96 -9.50
C LEU A 120 -27.22 16.54 -10.96
N TYR A 121 -28.10 15.55 -11.19
CA TYR A 121 -28.48 15.14 -12.54
C TYR A 121 -29.06 16.29 -13.34
N ASN A 122 -29.95 17.09 -12.74
CA ASN A 122 -30.59 18.23 -13.38
C ASN A 122 -29.61 19.36 -13.78
N LEU A 123 -28.39 19.40 -13.23
CA LEU A 123 -27.35 20.36 -13.63
C LEU A 123 -26.74 20.04 -15.00
N ARG A 124 -26.78 18.79 -15.46
CA ARG A 124 -26.08 18.32 -16.65
C ARG A 124 -26.29 19.22 -17.88
N ASP A 125 -27.52 19.36 -18.32
CA ASP A 125 -27.83 20.05 -19.56
C ASP A 125 -27.72 21.57 -19.43
N PRO A 126 -28.24 22.23 -18.38
CA PRO A 126 -28.05 23.66 -18.16
C PRO A 126 -26.57 24.06 -18.04
N PHE A 127 -25.77 23.26 -17.36
CA PHE A 127 -24.34 23.55 -17.18
C PHE A 127 -23.56 23.39 -18.48
N LYS A 128 -23.89 22.37 -19.28
CA LYS A 128 -23.30 22.18 -20.60
C LYS A 128 -23.62 23.38 -21.52
N ALA A 129 -24.86 23.83 -21.55
CA ALA A 129 -25.28 24.97 -22.36
C ALA A 129 -24.60 26.29 -21.96
N THR A 130 -24.29 26.47 -20.67
CA THR A 130 -23.75 27.71 -20.11
C THR A 130 -22.27 27.62 -19.75
N LYS A 131 -21.59 26.51 -20.10
CA LYS A 131 -20.17 26.22 -19.79
C LYS A 131 -19.83 26.30 -18.28
N ARG A 132 -20.83 26.13 -17.42
CA ARG A 132 -20.61 25.99 -15.98
C ARG A 132 -20.03 24.60 -15.67
N THR A 133 -19.38 24.46 -14.55
CA THR A 133 -18.82 23.16 -14.13
C THR A 133 -19.06 22.93 -12.66
N MET A 134 -19.71 21.82 -12.33
CA MET A 134 -19.75 21.28 -10.96
C MET A 134 -18.62 20.28 -10.78
N ILE A 135 -17.78 20.49 -9.78
CA ILE A 135 -16.68 19.59 -9.42
C ILE A 135 -16.98 19.03 -8.04
N ILE A 136 -17.32 17.76 -7.97
CA ILE A 136 -17.52 17.07 -6.69
C ILE A 136 -16.19 16.46 -6.20
N LEU A 137 -15.92 16.63 -4.91
CA LEU A 137 -14.69 16.18 -4.28
C LEU A 137 -15.00 15.22 -3.13
N GLY A 138 -14.14 14.24 -2.95
CA GLY A 138 -14.20 13.32 -1.81
C GLY A 138 -13.03 12.36 -1.76
N PRO A 139 -12.75 11.76 -0.59
CA PRO A 139 -11.71 10.74 -0.46
C PRO A 139 -12.06 9.45 -1.22
N THR A 140 -13.36 9.23 -1.43
CA THR A 140 -13.92 8.15 -2.27
C THR A 140 -15.14 8.71 -2.99
N LEU A 141 -15.24 8.48 -4.30
CA LEU A 141 -16.39 8.87 -5.09
C LEU A 141 -17.07 7.62 -5.67
N ARG A 142 -18.03 7.06 -4.91
CA ARG A 142 -18.99 6.08 -5.43
C ARG A 142 -20.18 6.84 -5.95
N LEU A 143 -20.23 7.02 -7.26
CA LEU A 143 -21.38 7.62 -7.88
C LEU A 143 -22.56 6.66 -7.88
N PRO A 144 -23.77 7.11 -7.51
CA PRO A 144 -25.01 6.38 -7.79
C PRO A 144 -25.12 6.03 -9.28
N LEU A 145 -25.88 4.97 -9.58
CA LEU A 145 -26.04 4.50 -10.96
C LEU A 145 -26.58 5.60 -11.87
N GLU A 146 -27.46 6.46 -11.36
CA GLU A 146 -28.10 7.58 -12.03
C GLU A 146 -27.09 8.65 -12.48
N LEU A 147 -25.95 8.77 -11.80
CA LEU A 147 -24.92 9.77 -12.08
C LEU A 147 -23.66 9.18 -12.72
N SER A 148 -23.52 7.87 -12.74
CA SER A 148 -22.27 7.20 -13.15
C SER A 148 -21.88 7.45 -14.61
N GLY A 149 -22.86 7.67 -15.48
CA GLY A 149 -22.65 7.99 -16.91
C GLY A 149 -22.42 9.47 -17.20
N ASP A 150 -22.72 10.38 -16.27
CA ASP A 150 -22.72 11.83 -16.49
C ASP A 150 -21.49 12.53 -15.91
N PHE A 151 -20.82 11.89 -14.95
CA PHE A 151 -19.62 12.44 -14.33
C PHE A 151 -18.33 11.89 -14.96
N LEU A 152 -17.43 12.79 -15.30
CA LEU A 152 -16.05 12.45 -15.65
C LEU A 152 -15.21 12.40 -14.37
N VAL A 153 -14.83 11.20 -13.94
CA VAL A 153 -14.11 11.01 -12.68
C VAL A 153 -12.60 10.97 -12.90
N PHE A 154 -11.86 11.74 -12.10
CA PHE A 154 -10.40 11.76 -12.03
C PHE A 154 -9.95 11.32 -10.65
N ASP A 155 -8.92 10.47 -10.62
CA ASP A 155 -8.20 10.16 -9.39
C ASP A 155 -6.97 11.08 -9.28
N GLU A 156 -6.89 11.85 -8.21
CA GLU A 156 -5.71 12.65 -7.90
C GLU A 156 -4.61 11.76 -7.33
N LYS A 157 -3.42 11.91 -7.88
CA LYS A 157 -2.25 11.20 -7.37
C LYS A 157 -1.69 11.90 -6.15
N LEU A 158 -1.13 11.12 -5.23
CA LEU A 158 -0.33 11.68 -4.15
C LEU A 158 0.88 12.45 -4.71
N PRO A 159 1.42 13.43 -3.98
CA PRO A 159 2.53 14.26 -4.42
C PRO A 159 3.73 13.43 -4.89
N ASP A 160 4.33 13.84 -5.99
CA ASP A 160 5.56 13.25 -6.48
C ASP A 160 6.80 13.87 -5.78
N ASP A 161 7.99 13.36 -6.11
CA ASP A 161 9.25 13.81 -5.52
C ASP A 161 9.51 15.32 -5.70
N SER A 162 9.06 15.91 -6.81
CA SER A 162 9.21 17.35 -7.08
C SER A 162 8.32 18.16 -6.14
N GLN A 163 7.06 17.78 -6.05
CA GLN A 163 6.07 18.45 -5.20
C GLN A 163 6.42 18.31 -3.71
N ILE A 164 6.86 17.13 -3.27
CA ILE A 164 7.37 16.94 -1.90
C ILE A 164 8.61 17.79 -1.67
N GLY A 165 9.51 17.88 -2.66
CA GLY A 165 10.69 18.72 -2.59
C GLY A 165 10.36 20.20 -2.44
N GLU A 166 9.34 20.71 -3.14
CA GLU A 166 8.86 22.09 -3.03
C GLU A 166 8.27 22.37 -1.64
N ILE A 167 7.50 21.44 -1.09
CA ILE A 167 6.97 21.52 0.29
C ILE A 167 8.13 21.58 1.29
N ALA A 168 9.12 20.68 1.15
CA ALA A 168 10.27 20.63 2.03
C ALA A 168 11.14 21.90 1.95
N ASP A 169 11.36 22.43 0.75
CA ASP A 169 12.10 23.66 0.51
C ASP A 169 11.41 24.87 1.14
N ALA A 170 10.07 24.98 1.00
CA ALA A 170 9.28 26.03 1.59
C ALA A 170 9.35 26.01 3.14
N LEU A 171 9.23 24.82 3.74
CA LEU A 171 9.31 24.67 5.19
C LEU A 171 10.73 24.94 5.72
N TYR A 172 11.77 24.48 5.01
CA TYR A 172 13.15 24.76 5.39
C TYR A 172 13.46 26.26 5.39
N ALA A 173 12.91 27.01 4.43
CA ALA A 173 13.05 28.45 4.36
C ALA A 173 12.47 29.16 5.59
N LEU A 174 11.41 28.61 6.22
CA LEU A 174 10.80 29.15 7.44
C LEU A 174 11.70 29.02 8.69
N THR A 175 12.70 28.14 8.67
CA THR A 175 13.62 27.97 9.81
C THR A 175 14.59 29.12 10.01
N GLY A 176 14.59 30.11 9.11
CA GLY A 176 15.54 31.24 9.13
C GLY A 176 16.96 30.88 8.69
N ASN A 177 17.20 29.65 8.24
CA ASN A 177 18.49 29.26 7.69
C ASN A 177 18.74 29.98 6.35
N THR A 178 19.79 30.78 6.30
CA THR A 178 20.20 31.49 5.07
C THR A 178 20.93 30.58 4.06
N THR A 179 21.28 29.37 4.45
CA THR A 179 21.94 28.39 3.62
C THR A 179 20.95 27.59 2.81
N LYS A 180 21.30 27.25 1.57
CA LYS A 180 20.49 26.37 0.72
C LYS A 180 20.29 25.00 1.41
N PHE A 181 19.08 24.46 1.33
CA PHE A 181 18.76 23.14 1.88
C PHE A 181 19.79 22.07 1.41
N PRO A 182 20.51 21.40 2.34
CA PRO A 182 21.55 20.44 1.94
C PRO A 182 20.96 19.32 1.08
N ARG A 183 21.58 19.04 -0.07
CA ARG A 183 21.04 18.11 -1.08
C ARG A 183 20.74 16.72 -0.49
N VAL A 184 21.66 16.14 0.27
CA VAL A 184 21.49 14.80 0.87
C VAL A 184 20.32 14.78 1.85
N MET A 185 20.22 15.82 2.70
CA MET A 185 19.11 15.94 3.67
C MET A 185 17.78 16.09 2.92
N ARG A 186 17.71 16.94 1.89
CA ARG A 186 16.54 17.12 1.06
C ARG A 186 16.08 15.81 0.39
N GLU A 187 17.01 15.04 -0.17
CA GLU A 187 16.72 13.73 -0.77
C GLU A 187 16.17 12.73 0.28
N ASN A 188 16.70 12.74 1.49
CA ASN A 188 16.22 11.89 2.59
C ASN A 188 14.82 12.31 3.06
N VAL A 189 14.54 13.61 3.16
CA VAL A 189 13.20 14.13 3.48
C VAL A 189 12.20 13.73 2.40
N ILE A 190 12.54 13.86 1.12
CA ILE A 190 11.68 13.42 0.02
C ILE A 190 11.36 11.92 0.14
N LYS A 191 12.37 11.09 0.36
CA LYS A 191 12.17 9.63 0.55
C LYS A 191 11.27 9.33 1.75
N ALA A 192 11.51 10.03 2.87
CA ALA A 192 10.72 9.86 4.07
C ALA A 192 9.26 10.33 3.89
N ALA A 193 8.99 11.41 3.16
CA ALA A 193 7.65 11.96 2.98
C ALA A 193 6.85 11.31 1.81
N ARG A 194 7.47 10.49 0.96
CA ARG A 194 6.76 9.78 -0.12
C ARG A 194 5.55 9.02 0.39
N GLY A 195 4.44 9.08 -0.35
CA GLY A 195 3.20 8.40 -0.01
C GLY A 195 2.33 9.12 1.02
N LEU A 196 2.72 10.31 1.49
CA LEU A 196 1.85 11.19 2.24
C LEU A 196 1.06 12.10 1.29
N SER A 197 -0.11 12.59 1.73
CA SER A 197 -0.79 13.69 1.04
C SER A 197 0.04 14.97 1.13
N ALA A 198 -0.28 15.99 0.37
CA ALA A 198 0.43 17.28 0.44
C ALA A 198 0.40 17.84 1.87
N PHE A 199 -0.77 17.87 2.49
CA PHE A 199 -0.93 18.28 3.89
C PHE A 199 -0.18 17.36 4.85
N GLY A 200 -0.26 16.03 4.65
CA GLY A 200 0.47 15.07 5.50
C GLY A 200 1.99 15.23 5.40
N ALA A 201 2.52 15.49 4.21
CA ALA A 201 3.95 15.75 3.99
C ALA A 201 4.38 17.06 4.65
N GLU A 202 3.56 18.11 4.54
CA GLU A 202 3.77 19.40 5.20
C GLU A 202 3.80 19.24 6.73
N GLN A 203 2.76 18.64 7.31
CA GLN A 203 2.65 18.44 8.76
C GLN A 203 3.79 17.58 9.31
N ALA A 204 4.07 16.42 8.68
CA ALA A 204 5.13 15.54 9.15
C ALA A 204 6.51 16.20 9.05
N THR A 205 6.77 16.95 7.97
CA THR A 205 8.04 17.67 7.80
C THR A 205 8.14 18.84 8.80
N ALA A 206 7.05 19.58 9.02
CA ALA A 206 7.01 20.66 9.98
C ALA A 206 7.29 20.18 11.43
N LEU A 207 6.71 19.02 11.82
CA LEU A 207 6.97 18.41 13.13
C LEU A 207 8.42 17.92 13.29
N ALA A 208 9.06 17.55 12.19
CA ALA A 208 10.44 17.08 12.17
C ALA A 208 11.47 18.23 12.05
N LEU A 209 11.03 19.48 11.87
CA LEU A 209 11.91 20.65 11.82
C LEU A 209 12.56 20.94 13.17
N ASN A 210 13.86 21.19 13.14
CA ASN A 210 14.63 21.67 14.29
C ASN A 210 15.63 22.75 13.85
N LYS A 211 16.37 23.33 14.80
CA LYS A 211 17.37 24.38 14.51
C LYS A 211 18.51 23.91 13.60
N GLN A 212 18.74 22.61 13.48
CA GLN A 212 19.81 22.01 12.68
C GLN A 212 19.33 21.54 11.30
N GLY A 213 18.01 21.59 11.06
CA GLY A 213 17.36 21.15 9.82
C GLY A 213 16.15 20.27 10.05
N VAL A 214 16.06 19.15 9.35
CA VAL A 214 14.95 18.18 9.47
C VAL A 214 15.45 16.89 10.11
N ASP A 215 14.83 16.49 11.19
CA ASP A 215 15.03 15.17 11.80
C ASP A 215 14.31 14.10 10.95
N VAL A 216 15.09 13.39 10.17
CA VAL A 216 14.57 12.37 9.24
C VAL A 216 13.96 11.19 9.98
N ASP A 217 14.48 10.84 11.16
CA ASP A 217 13.95 9.72 11.96
C ASP A 217 12.58 10.09 12.55
N ALA A 218 12.42 11.30 13.08
CA ALA A 218 11.13 11.82 13.50
C ALA A 218 10.11 11.85 12.35
N LEU A 219 10.55 12.25 11.15
CA LEU A 219 9.70 12.22 9.95
C LEU A 219 9.25 10.80 9.58
N TRP A 220 10.14 9.81 9.73
CA TRP A 220 9.80 8.39 9.52
C TRP A 220 8.76 7.89 10.53
N VAL A 221 8.86 8.30 11.80
CA VAL A 221 7.85 7.96 12.82
C VAL A 221 6.47 8.51 12.45
N CYS A 222 6.40 9.78 12.06
CA CYS A 222 5.14 10.39 11.60
C CYS A 222 4.58 9.68 10.37
N LYS A 223 5.44 9.36 9.38
CA LYS A 223 5.03 8.61 8.20
C LYS A 223 4.45 7.24 8.56
N LYS A 224 5.12 6.51 9.47
CA LYS A 224 4.66 5.19 9.93
C LYS A 224 3.22 5.29 10.41
N GLN A 225 2.93 6.20 11.32
CA GLN A 225 1.58 6.42 11.86
C GLN A 225 0.55 6.74 10.76
N MET A 226 0.89 7.63 9.82
CA MET A 226 -0.02 8.03 8.73
C MET A 226 -0.26 6.92 7.70
N VAL A 227 0.71 6.05 7.47
CA VAL A 227 0.56 4.90 6.55
C VAL A 227 -0.24 3.80 7.21
N GLU A 228 0.04 3.51 8.48
CA GLU A 228 -0.65 2.47 9.26
C GLU A 228 -2.11 2.82 9.58
N ALA A 229 -2.51 4.08 9.42
CA ALA A 229 -3.93 4.47 9.42
C ALA A 229 -4.72 3.85 8.25
N VAL A 230 -4.05 3.44 7.16
CA VAL A 230 -4.67 2.67 6.07
C VAL A 230 -4.78 1.22 6.51
N ARG A 231 -6.00 0.74 6.72
CA ARG A 231 -6.26 -0.64 7.16
C ARG A 231 -5.60 -1.66 6.24
N GLY A 232 -4.80 -2.54 6.82
CA GLY A 232 -4.07 -3.60 6.12
C GLY A 232 -2.66 -3.21 5.68
N LEU A 233 -2.17 -2.01 6.02
CA LEU A 233 -0.78 -1.62 5.80
C LEU A 233 -0.08 -1.40 7.15
N SER A 234 1.12 -1.97 7.31
CA SER A 234 2.01 -1.67 8.43
C SER A 234 3.47 -1.82 8.01
N PHE A 235 4.36 -1.01 8.59
CA PHE A 235 5.79 -1.20 8.36
C PHE A 235 6.32 -2.36 9.21
N ALA A 236 7.07 -3.26 8.59
CA ALA A 236 7.79 -4.29 9.33
C ALA A 236 8.92 -3.66 10.16
N GLU A 237 9.12 -4.17 11.37
CA GLU A 237 10.30 -3.82 12.17
C GLU A 237 11.54 -4.40 11.49
N ASN A 238 12.57 -3.57 11.31
CA ASN A 238 13.75 -3.91 10.52
C ASN A 238 14.96 -4.27 11.41
N ASP A 239 14.76 -5.08 12.45
CA ASP A 239 15.83 -5.47 13.39
C ASP A 239 16.60 -6.73 12.94
N ILE A 240 16.16 -7.37 11.85
CA ILE A 240 16.69 -8.64 11.37
C ILE A 240 17.32 -8.45 10.01
N THR A 241 18.58 -8.82 9.86
CA THR A 241 19.34 -8.74 8.61
C THR A 241 19.66 -10.14 8.07
N PHE A 242 20.28 -10.24 6.89
CA PHE A 242 20.72 -11.50 6.33
C PHE A 242 21.77 -12.23 7.20
N SER A 243 22.50 -11.51 8.04
CA SER A 243 23.43 -12.10 8.99
C SER A 243 22.72 -12.89 10.11
N ASP A 244 21.45 -12.64 10.35
CA ASP A 244 20.63 -13.31 11.36
C ASP A 244 19.89 -14.53 10.82
N ILE A 245 20.10 -14.87 9.54
CA ILE A 245 19.46 -16.00 8.86
C ILE A 245 20.56 -17.01 8.48
N GLY A 246 20.50 -18.22 9.02
CA GLY A 246 21.31 -19.33 8.55
C GLY A 246 20.75 -19.90 7.24
N GLY A 247 21.61 -20.27 6.30
CA GLY A 247 21.22 -20.82 5.01
C GLY A 247 20.58 -19.82 4.02
N LEU A 248 19.81 -20.34 3.07
CA LEU A 248 19.11 -19.59 2.02
C LEU A 248 20.07 -18.76 1.14
N GLY A 249 21.23 -19.31 0.82
CA GLY A 249 22.32 -18.60 0.15
C GLY A 249 21.94 -17.99 -1.19
N ALA A 250 21.27 -18.75 -2.03
CA ALA A 250 20.95 -18.31 -3.40
C ALA A 250 19.91 -17.16 -3.44
N VAL A 251 18.85 -17.22 -2.63
CA VAL A 251 17.86 -16.15 -2.62
C VAL A 251 18.39 -14.88 -1.96
N LYS A 252 19.31 -14.99 -0.99
CA LYS A 252 20.04 -13.84 -0.43
C LYS A 252 20.94 -13.19 -1.47
N GLU A 253 21.70 -13.99 -2.22
CA GLU A 253 22.55 -13.49 -3.31
C GLU A 253 21.72 -12.79 -4.39
N PHE A 254 20.59 -13.37 -4.78
CA PHE A 254 19.63 -12.76 -5.70
C PHE A 254 19.16 -11.40 -5.17
N GLY A 255 18.74 -11.33 -3.90
CA GLY A 255 18.33 -10.09 -3.26
C GLY A 255 19.44 -9.04 -3.28
N ALA A 256 20.65 -9.43 -2.87
CA ALA A 256 21.80 -8.52 -2.88
C ALA A 256 22.09 -7.94 -4.28
N LYS A 257 22.06 -8.76 -5.32
CA LYS A 257 22.25 -8.32 -6.71
C LYS A 257 21.12 -7.39 -7.19
N LEU A 258 19.87 -7.69 -6.81
CA LEU A 258 18.72 -6.87 -7.19
C LEU A 258 18.81 -5.46 -6.58
N PHE A 259 19.14 -5.36 -5.30
CA PHE A 259 19.19 -4.08 -4.59
C PHE A 259 20.50 -3.29 -4.82
N SER A 260 21.57 -3.94 -5.34
CA SER A 260 22.78 -3.26 -5.81
C SER A 260 22.77 -2.94 -7.32
N GLY A 261 21.71 -3.31 -8.03
CA GLY A 261 21.58 -3.13 -9.47
C GLY A 261 21.37 -1.67 -9.91
N ALA A 262 21.30 -1.44 -11.21
CA ALA A 262 21.16 -0.10 -11.80
C ALA A 262 19.83 0.61 -11.45
N ARG A 263 18.78 -0.14 -11.12
CA ARG A 263 17.45 0.39 -10.75
C ARG A 263 16.90 -0.41 -9.56
N PRO A 264 17.44 -0.18 -8.35
CA PRO A 264 16.99 -0.91 -7.17
C PRO A 264 15.57 -0.51 -6.80
N PRO A 265 14.75 -1.45 -6.31
CA PRO A 265 13.45 -1.15 -5.73
C PRO A 265 13.56 -0.20 -4.54
N SER A 266 12.59 0.70 -4.38
CA SER A 266 12.56 1.67 -3.27
C SER A 266 11.69 1.22 -2.10
N LEU A 267 10.93 0.15 -2.27
CA LEU A 267 10.00 -0.39 -1.29
C LEU A 267 9.92 -1.90 -1.45
N ILE A 268 9.87 -2.62 -0.35
CA ILE A 268 9.52 -4.03 -0.32
C ILE A 268 8.09 -4.15 0.19
N CYS A 269 7.25 -4.86 -0.55
CA CYS A 269 5.90 -5.22 -0.14
C CYS A 269 5.87 -6.70 0.23
N TRP A 270 5.59 -6.99 1.49
CA TRP A 270 5.52 -8.36 1.98
C TRP A 270 4.08 -8.76 2.25
N VAL A 271 3.62 -9.82 1.58
CA VAL A 271 2.31 -10.47 1.79
C VAL A 271 2.55 -11.83 2.41
N ASP A 272 2.13 -12.03 3.65
CA ASP A 272 2.31 -13.31 4.33
C ASP A 272 1.13 -14.23 4.08
N GLU A 273 1.41 -15.51 3.83
CA GLU A 273 0.43 -16.56 3.63
C GLU A 273 -0.68 -16.15 2.63
N ILE A 274 -0.25 -15.77 1.42
CA ILE A 274 -1.13 -15.22 0.37
C ILE A 274 -2.33 -16.15 0.06
N GLU A 275 -2.18 -17.46 0.29
CA GLU A 275 -3.25 -18.43 0.16
C GLU A 275 -4.41 -18.19 1.11
N LYS A 276 -4.17 -17.66 2.32
CA LYS A 276 -5.23 -17.32 3.27
C LYS A 276 -6.05 -16.13 2.79
N ALA A 277 -5.37 -15.16 2.18
CA ALA A 277 -6.03 -13.99 1.60
C ALA A 277 -6.89 -14.34 0.38
N LEU A 278 -6.58 -15.45 -0.31
CA LEU A 278 -7.26 -15.89 -1.53
C LEU A 278 -8.23 -17.08 -1.30
N GLY A 279 -8.27 -17.64 -0.08
CA GLY A 279 -8.97 -18.88 0.25
C GLY A 279 -10.48 -18.92 -0.03
N GLY A 280 -11.12 -17.79 -0.30
CA GLY A 280 -12.51 -17.72 -0.79
C GLY A 280 -12.65 -17.72 -2.32
N ALA A 281 -11.57 -17.46 -3.06
CA ALA A 281 -11.64 -17.27 -4.52
C ALA A 281 -11.53 -18.59 -5.34
N SER A 282 -11.11 -19.70 -4.74
CA SER A 282 -10.69 -20.92 -5.45
C SER A 282 -11.30 -22.23 -4.95
N GLY A 283 -12.22 -22.24 -3.97
CA GLY A 283 -12.82 -23.46 -3.41
C GLY A 283 -14.13 -23.86 -4.08
N PRO A 284 -14.48 -25.18 -4.06
CA PRO A 284 -15.78 -25.65 -4.57
C PRO A 284 -16.98 -25.17 -3.74
N VAL A 285 -16.76 -24.61 -2.56
CA VAL A 285 -17.72 -23.83 -1.77
C VAL A 285 -17.32 -22.36 -1.95
N GLY A 286 -17.53 -21.85 -3.17
CA GLY A 286 -17.18 -20.48 -3.53
C GLY A 286 -17.86 -19.47 -2.65
N ASP A 287 -17.14 -18.38 -2.34
CA ASP A 287 -17.71 -17.17 -1.81
C ASP A 287 -18.90 -16.74 -2.69
N SER A 288 -20.11 -17.04 -2.23
CA SER A 288 -21.36 -16.78 -2.96
C SER A 288 -21.57 -15.28 -3.26
N SER A 289 -20.76 -14.40 -2.67
CA SER A 289 -20.82 -12.95 -2.85
C SER A 289 -19.93 -12.40 -3.98
N GLY A 290 -19.03 -13.20 -4.56
CA GLY A 290 -18.07 -12.74 -5.61
C GLY A 290 -16.99 -11.77 -5.13
N THR A 291 -17.05 -11.32 -3.89
CA THR A 291 -16.19 -10.25 -3.34
C THR A 291 -14.71 -10.59 -3.34
N SER A 292 -14.35 -11.87 -3.20
CA SER A 292 -12.95 -12.31 -3.24
C SER A 292 -12.38 -12.30 -4.66
N GLN A 293 -13.19 -12.58 -5.68
CA GLN A 293 -12.77 -12.52 -7.09
C GLN A 293 -12.59 -11.10 -7.57
N ASP A 294 -13.49 -10.18 -7.21
CA ASP A 294 -13.39 -8.76 -7.53
C ASP A 294 -12.14 -8.15 -6.88
N ALA A 295 -11.88 -8.45 -5.62
CA ALA A 295 -10.69 -8.00 -4.89
C ALA A 295 -9.39 -8.50 -5.56
N LEU A 296 -9.35 -9.75 -6.00
CA LEU A 296 -8.23 -10.32 -6.74
C LEU A 296 -8.04 -9.63 -8.09
N GLY A 297 -9.13 -9.37 -8.83
CA GLY A 297 -9.08 -8.65 -10.11
C GLY A 297 -8.48 -7.26 -9.98
N VAL A 298 -8.85 -6.51 -8.94
CA VAL A 298 -8.28 -5.19 -8.66
C VAL A 298 -6.81 -5.27 -8.29
N LEU A 299 -6.41 -6.25 -7.47
CA LEU A 299 -5.00 -6.48 -7.13
C LEU A 299 -4.17 -6.78 -8.37
N LEU A 300 -4.62 -7.72 -9.21
CA LEU A 300 -3.94 -8.11 -10.45
C LEU A 300 -3.76 -6.93 -11.39
N LYS A 301 -4.81 -6.13 -11.61
CA LYS A 301 -4.75 -4.93 -12.44
C LYS A 301 -3.75 -3.91 -11.90
N ASN A 302 -3.78 -3.64 -10.60
CA ASN A 302 -2.86 -2.68 -10.01
C ASN A 302 -1.40 -3.14 -10.05
N LEU A 303 -1.13 -4.45 -9.86
CA LEU A 303 0.21 -5.02 -10.01
C LEU A 303 0.72 -4.89 -11.45
N GLU A 304 -0.17 -5.03 -12.44
CA GLU A 304 0.16 -4.84 -13.86
C GLU A 304 0.43 -3.37 -14.20
N ASP A 305 -0.46 -2.48 -13.81
CA ASP A 305 -0.38 -1.04 -14.09
C ASP A 305 0.85 -0.38 -13.43
N SER A 306 1.30 -0.90 -12.29
CA SER A 306 2.47 -0.40 -11.56
C SER A 306 3.80 -1.01 -11.99
N ASP A 307 3.81 -1.89 -13.00
CA ASP A 307 4.99 -2.68 -13.39
C ASP A 307 5.68 -3.37 -12.19
N ALA A 308 4.86 -3.78 -11.23
CA ALA A 308 5.34 -4.41 -10.02
C ALA A 308 6.04 -5.74 -10.34
N SER A 309 7.16 -5.95 -9.67
CA SER A 309 7.93 -7.19 -9.79
C SER A 309 8.08 -7.85 -8.42
N GLY A 310 8.29 -9.15 -8.40
CA GLY A 310 8.41 -9.84 -7.13
C GLY A 310 8.66 -11.33 -7.28
N LEU A 311 8.75 -12.01 -6.14
CA LEU A 311 8.90 -13.45 -6.04
C LEU A 311 7.83 -14.05 -5.10
N ILE A 312 7.54 -15.33 -5.29
CA ILE A 312 6.74 -16.13 -4.36
C ILE A 312 7.67 -17.08 -3.62
N ALA A 313 7.74 -16.96 -2.31
CA ALA A 313 8.48 -17.85 -1.42
C ALA A 313 7.55 -18.99 -0.96
N VAL A 314 7.83 -20.21 -1.39
CA VAL A 314 7.02 -21.40 -1.07
C VAL A 314 7.88 -22.36 -0.27
N GLY A 315 7.33 -22.98 0.76
CA GLY A 315 8.09 -23.93 1.60
C GLY A 315 7.30 -24.33 2.84
N PRO A 316 7.77 -25.33 3.60
CA PRO A 316 7.13 -25.72 4.84
C PRO A 316 7.10 -24.57 5.86
N PRO A 317 6.18 -24.59 6.84
CA PRO A 317 6.20 -23.66 7.95
C PRO A 317 7.56 -23.70 8.66
N GLY A 318 8.09 -22.53 9.05
CA GLY A 318 9.38 -22.46 9.72
C GLY A 318 10.63 -22.46 8.85
N ALA A 319 10.51 -22.58 7.51
CA ALA A 319 11.64 -22.56 6.56
C ALA A 319 12.22 -21.14 6.29
N GLY A 320 11.81 -20.12 7.02
CA GLY A 320 12.42 -18.79 6.94
C GLY A 320 11.84 -17.82 5.90
N LYS A 321 10.71 -18.13 5.23
CA LYS A 321 10.08 -17.31 4.18
C LYS A 321 9.81 -15.87 4.62
N SER A 322 9.03 -15.71 5.70
CA SER A 322 8.67 -14.38 6.24
C SER A 322 9.87 -13.67 6.85
N LEU A 323 10.83 -14.45 7.40
CA LEU A 323 12.08 -13.91 7.92
C LEU A 323 12.94 -13.29 6.81
N PHE A 324 13.02 -13.96 5.66
CA PHE A 324 13.71 -13.46 4.47
C PHE A 324 13.11 -12.13 4.00
N ALA A 325 11.77 -12.02 3.92
CA ALA A 325 11.10 -10.80 3.48
C ALA A 325 11.47 -9.60 4.38
N LYS A 326 11.48 -9.81 5.71
CA LYS A 326 11.87 -8.78 6.68
C LYS A 326 13.36 -8.41 6.57
N ALA A 327 14.23 -9.43 6.52
CA ALA A 327 15.66 -9.23 6.48
C ALA A 327 16.16 -8.59 5.19
N LEU A 328 15.46 -8.81 4.08
CA LEU A 328 15.77 -8.20 2.79
C LEU A 328 15.77 -6.66 2.90
N GLY A 329 14.74 -6.09 3.52
CA GLY A 329 14.64 -4.64 3.70
C GLY A 329 15.68 -4.09 4.66
N ALA A 330 15.87 -4.73 5.81
CA ALA A 330 16.85 -4.29 6.80
C ALA A 330 18.28 -4.32 6.23
N THR A 331 18.64 -5.40 5.51
CA THR A 331 19.98 -5.55 4.92
C THR A 331 20.29 -4.47 3.88
N HIS A 332 19.29 -4.04 3.11
CA HIS A 332 19.48 -3.07 2.03
C HIS A 332 19.00 -1.65 2.37
N HIS A 333 18.63 -1.39 3.63
CA HIS A 333 18.11 -0.11 4.10
C HIS A 333 16.91 0.40 3.28
N VAL A 334 16.03 -0.53 2.88
CA VAL A 334 14.80 -0.26 2.15
C VAL A 334 13.61 -0.57 3.06
N PRO A 335 12.61 0.32 3.16
CA PRO A 335 11.44 0.07 3.98
C PRO A 335 10.69 -1.18 3.50
N THR A 336 10.29 -2.02 4.45
CA THR A 336 9.45 -3.19 4.21
C THR A 336 8.05 -2.92 4.72
N LEU A 337 7.07 -2.97 3.83
CA LEU A 337 5.67 -2.76 4.12
C LEU A 337 4.96 -4.12 4.15
N PHE A 338 4.38 -4.46 5.28
CA PHE A 338 3.49 -5.60 5.41
C PHE A 338 2.12 -5.24 4.82
N VAL A 339 1.63 -6.09 3.93
CA VAL A 339 0.36 -5.91 3.22
C VAL A 339 -0.58 -7.04 3.60
N ASP A 340 -1.52 -6.75 4.47
CA ASP A 340 -2.57 -7.69 4.90
C ASP A 340 -3.78 -7.58 3.97
N LEU A 341 -3.81 -8.45 2.98
CA LEU A 341 -4.94 -8.53 2.04
C LEU A 341 -6.22 -9.05 2.72
N GLY A 342 -6.11 -9.79 3.83
CA GLY A 342 -7.25 -10.26 4.61
C GLY A 342 -7.96 -9.11 5.32
N ALA A 343 -7.20 -8.18 5.90
CA ALA A 343 -7.75 -6.98 6.55
C ALA A 343 -8.43 -6.02 5.56
N ALA A 344 -8.07 -6.09 4.27
CA ALA A 344 -8.72 -5.28 3.23
C ALA A 344 -10.11 -5.79 2.85
N ARG A 345 -10.50 -7.01 3.26
CA ARG A 345 -11.84 -7.53 3.01
C ARG A 345 -12.88 -6.73 3.80
N GLY A 346 -13.90 -6.26 3.10
CA GLY A 346 -15.07 -5.60 3.69
C GLY A 346 -16.23 -6.56 3.85
N SER A 347 -17.17 -6.20 4.68
CA SER A 347 -18.44 -6.94 4.85
C SER A 347 -19.47 -6.62 3.77
N LEU A 348 -19.29 -5.49 3.07
CA LEU A 348 -20.21 -5.01 2.03
C LEU A 348 -19.59 -5.19 0.63
N VAL A 349 -20.44 -5.49 -0.35
CA VAL A 349 -20.06 -5.60 -1.77
C VAL A 349 -19.39 -4.30 -2.23
N GLY A 350 -18.22 -4.43 -2.85
CA GLY A 350 -17.42 -3.30 -3.38
C GLY A 350 -16.58 -2.53 -2.34
N GLU A 351 -16.73 -2.78 -1.03
CA GLU A 351 -15.88 -2.17 0.01
C GLU A 351 -14.45 -2.70 -0.05
N SER A 352 -14.30 -4.00 -0.31
CA SER A 352 -13.01 -4.67 -0.48
C SER A 352 -12.23 -4.10 -1.66
N GLU A 353 -12.89 -3.85 -2.79
CA GLU A 353 -12.27 -3.27 -3.99
C GLU A 353 -11.66 -1.89 -3.70
N GLN A 354 -12.42 -1.02 -3.03
CA GLN A 354 -11.93 0.32 -2.70
C GLN A 354 -10.78 0.32 -1.73
N ARG A 355 -10.82 -0.56 -0.71
CA ARG A 355 -9.74 -0.71 0.26
C ARG A 355 -8.46 -1.17 -0.44
N ILE A 356 -8.52 -2.18 -1.30
CA ILE A 356 -7.37 -2.63 -2.08
C ILE A 356 -6.86 -1.54 -3.00
N ARG A 357 -7.73 -0.81 -3.68
CA ARG A 357 -7.36 0.32 -4.54
C ARG A 357 -6.65 1.42 -3.73
N ALA A 358 -7.18 1.79 -2.57
CA ALA A 358 -6.55 2.77 -1.66
C ALA A 358 -5.18 2.30 -1.17
N MET A 359 -5.06 1.01 -0.78
CA MET A 359 -3.78 0.41 -0.40
C MET A 359 -2.77 0.49 -1.55
N MET A 360 -3.15 0.10 -2.77
CA MET A 360 -2.28 0.10 -3.94
C MET A 360 -1.84 1.52 -4.33
N HIS A 361 -2.74 2.50 -4.27
CA HIS A 361 -2.39 3.92 -4.46
C HIS A 361 -1.31 4.37 -3.47
N LYS A 362 -1.47 3.99 -2.19
CA LYS A 362 -0.50 4.32 -1.14
C LYS A 362 0.85 3.63 -1.38
N ILE A 363 0.84 2.34 -1.68
CA ILE A 363 2.04 1.55 -1.99
C ILE A 363 2.80 2.18 -3.18
N ASN A 364 2.11 2.47 -4.28
CA ASN A 364 2.73 3.05 -5.48
C ASN A 364 3.34 4.43 -5.21
N ALA A 365 2.68 5.25 -4.39
CA ALA A 365 3.20 6.55 -4.00
C ALA A 365 4.45 6.45 -3.10
N ILE A 366 4.47 5.48 -2.16
CA ILE A 366 5.65 5.23 -1.31
C ILE A 366 6.82 4.70 -2.15
N ALA A 367 6.55 3.78 -3.07
CA ALA A 367 7.55 3.19 -3.95
C ALA A 367 8.15 4.19 -4.94
N GLY A 368 7.37 5.18 -5.39
CA GLY A 368 7.85 6.21 -6.31
C GLY A 368 8.47 5.63 -7.59
N LYS A 369 9.54 6.28 -8.10
CA LYS A 369 10.19 5.87 -9.38
C LYS A 369 10.94 4.55 -9.31
N GLY A 370 11.40 4.11 -8.12
CA GLY A 370 12.12 2.84 -7.95
C GLY A 370 11.19 1.62 -8.01
N GLY A 371 9.90 1.84 -7.81
CA GLY A 371 8.91 0.77 -7.78
C GLY A 371 8.94 -0.07 -6.50
N ALA A 372 7.96 -0.95 -6.37
CA ALA A 372 7.85 -1.89 -5.27
C ALA A 372 8.31 -3.30 -5.67
N PHE A 373 9.09 -3.93 -4.81
CA PHE A 373 9.44 -5.34 -4.92
C PHE A 373 8.54 -6.17 -4.01
N TRP A 374 7.81 -7.12 -4.58
CA TRP A 374 6.84 -7.92 -3.86
C TRP A 374 7.42 -9.27 -3.44
N VAL A 375 7.24 -9.60 -2.18
CA VAL A 375 7.56 -10.93 -1.62
C VAL A 375 6.27 -11.51 -1.05
N ALA A 376 5.71 -12.49 -1.75
CA ALA A 376 4.57 -13.24 -1.24
C ALA A 376 5.07 -14.55 -0.63
N THR A 377 4.61 -14.90 0.57
CA THR A 377 4.88 -16.22 1.14
C THR A 377 3.68 -17.13 0.97
N ALA A 378 3.91 -18.42 0.78
CA ALA A 378 2.86 -19.42 0.71
C ALA A 378 3.34 -20.75 1.33
N ASN A 379 2.43 -21.43 2.02
CA ASN A 379 2.64 -22.81 2.47
C ASN A 379 2.01 -23.80 1.49
N LYS A 380 0.95 -23.37 0.77
CA LYS A 380 0.21 -24.16 -0.23
C LYS A 380 0.06 -23.35 -1.50
N LEU A 381 0.75 -23.78 -2.57
CA LEU A 381 0.72 -23.03 -3.84
C LEU A 381 -0.54 -23.29 -4.68
N ASP A 382 -1.28 -24.37 -4.41
CA ASP A 382 -2.46 -24.80 -5.20
C ASP A 382 -3.58 -23.76 -5.17
N ILE A 383 -3.66 -23.01 -4.06
CA ILE A 383 -4.67 -21.96 -3.84
C ILE A 383 -4.31 -20.66 -4.55
N VAL A 384 -3.02 -20.46 -4.93
CA VAL A 384 -2.58 -19.24 -5.60
C VAL A 384 -2.89 -19.34 -7.10
N PRO A 385 -3.80 -18.51 -7.64
CA PRO A 385 -4.19 -18.57 -9.05
C PRO A 385 -3.00 -18.39 -10.00
N PRO A 386 -2.98 -19.08 -11.16
CA PRO A 386 -1.91 -18.94 -12.15
C PRO A 386 -1.70 -17.52 -12.63
N GLU A 387 -2.78 -16.74 -12.73
CA GLU A 387 -2.77 -15.33 -13.13
C GLU A 387 -1.94 -14.50 -12.16
N LEU A 388 -2.12 -14.70 -10.86
CA LEU A 388 -1.35 -14.01 -9.84
C LEU A 388 0.11 -14.45 -9.83
N ARG A 389 0.40 -15.73 -9.98
CA ARG A 389 1.78 -16.25 -10.08
C ARG A 389 2.56 -15.61 -11.22
N ARG A 390 1.93 -15.34 -12.37
CA ARG A 390 2.56 -14.67 -13.52
C ARG A 390 2.96 -13.23 -13.26
N ARG A 391 2.34 -12.57 -12.26
CA ARG A 391 2.71 -11.19 -11.87
C ARG A 391 3.99 -11.13 -11.03
N PHE A 392 4.34 -12.25 -10.39
CA PHE A 392 5.62 -12.37 -9.69
C PHE A 392 6.73 -12.80 -10.67
N ARG A 393 7.27 -11.83 -11.41
CA ARG A 393 8.17 -12.04 -12.56
C ARG A 393 9.48 -12.74 -12.22
N TYR A 394 9.92 -12.68 -10.96
CA TYR A 394 11.14 -13.37 -10.50
C TYR A 394 10.88 -14.77 -9.99
N GLY A 395 9.71 -15.33 -10.32
CA GLY A 395 9.36 -16.73 -10.19
C GLY A 395 8.97 -17.17 -8.78
N THR A 396 8.83 -18.47 -8.67
CA THR A 396 8.54 -19.15 -7.40
C THR A 396 9.81 -19.80 -6.89
N TRP A 397 10.14 -19.51 -5.63
CA TRP A 397 11.32 -19.99 -4.94
C TRP A 397 10.94 -20.99 -3.86
N MET A 398 11.52 -22.19 -3.95
CA MET A 398 11.38 -23.20 -2.91
C MET A 398 12.34 -22.93 -1.77
N PHE A 399 11.78 -22.73 -0.59
CA PHE A 399 12.47 -22.64 0.71
C PHE A 399 12.41 -24.04 1.35
N PRO A 400 13.42 -24.87 1.16
CA PRO A 400 13.39 -26.24 1.65
C PRO A 400 13.62 -26.30 3.16
N MET A 401 13.53 -27.50 3.72
CA MET A 401 14.14 -27.79 5.00
C MET A 401 15.65 -27.55 4.91
N PRO A 402 16.28 -27.00 5.95
CA PRO A 402 17.71 -26.70 5.92
C PRO A 402 18.54 -27.98 5.81
N ASP A 403 19.55 -27.97 4.95
CA ASP A 403 20.57 -29.01 4.91
C ASP A 403 21.48 -29.00 6.17
N LYS A 404 22.44 -29.89 6.22
CA LYS A 404 23.33 -30.00 7.40
C LYS A 404 24.11 -28.71 7.68
N ASP A 405 24.69 -28.11 6.64
CA ASP A 405 25.51 -26.90 6.80
C ASP A 405 24.64 -25.70 7.20
N GLU A 406 23.47 -25.61 6.61
CA GLU A 406 22.46 -24.59 6.96
C GLU A 406 21.97 -24.76 8.40
N ARG A 407 21.71 -26.03 8.86
CA ARG A 407 21.34 -26.30 10.26
C ARG A 407 22.43 -25.87 11.21
N ASP A 408 23.69 -26.21 10.91
CA ASP A 408 24.86 -25.82 11.73
C ASP A 408 24.97 -24.28 11.86
N ALA A 409 24.74 -23.56 10.77
CA ALA A 409 24.68 -22.09 10.79
C ALA A 409 23.53 -21.59 11.66
N ILE A 410 22.32 -22.17 11.52
CA ILE A 410 21.13 -21.81 12.29
C ILE A 410 21.33 -22.07 13.77
N TRP A 411 21.92 -23.22 14.15
CA TRP A 411 22.28 -23.53 15.53
C TRP A 411 23.24 -22.51 16.12
N THR A 412 24.32 -22.21 15.40
CA THR A 412 25.33 -21.24 15.82
C THR A 412 24.72 -19.86 16.10
N LEU A 413 23.86 -19.37 15.20
CA LEU A 413 23.18 -18.09 15.38
C LEU A 413 22.25 -18.09 16.61
N ASN A 414 21.45 -19.15 16.78
CA ASN A 414 20.49 -19.20 17.88
C ASN A 414 21.18 -19.47 19.24
N LEU A 415 22.17 -20.32 19.30
CA LEU A 415 22.96 -20.50 20.52
C LEU A 415 23.63 -19.21 20.99
N LYS A 416 24.15 -18.42 20.05
CA LYS A 416 24.71 -17.08 20.33
C LYS A 416 23.61 -16.13 20.82
N LYS A 417 22.50 -16.07 20.11
CA LYS A 417 21.36 -15.17 20.42
C LYS A 417 20.79 -15.42 21.82
N TYR A 418 20.67 -16.68 22.20
CA TYR A 418 20.11 -17.07 23.51
C TYR A 418 21.16 -17.26 24.61
N GLY A 419 22.46 -17.01 24.34
CA GLY A 419 23.53 -17.09 25.33
C GLY A 419 23.81 -18.52 25.78
N LEU A 420 23.65 -19.50 24.90
CA LEU A 420 23.79 -20.93 25.20
C LEU A 420 25.14 -21.53 24.74
N ILE A 421 25.99 -20.80 24.02
CA ILE A 421 27.25 -21.29 23.44
C ILE A 421 28.14 -21.96 24.47
N ASN A 422 28.27 -21.38 25.66
CA ASN A 422 29.21 -21.83 26.72
C ASN A 422 28.57 -22.80 27.73
N LYS A 423 27.37 -23.30 27.48
CA LYS A 423 26.66 -24.19 28.40
C LYS A 423 27.04 -25.67 28.26
N GLY A 424 27.75 -26.02 27.19
CA GLY A 424 28.14 -27.41 26.93
C GLY A 424 26.97 -28.36 26.68
N TYR A 425 25.83 -27.83 26.22
CA TYR A 425 24.66 -28.64 25.93
C TYR A 425 24.85 -29.41 24.60
N ASN A 426 24.51 -30.70 24.61
CA ASN A 426 24.50 -31.52 23.39
C ASN A 426 23.33 -31.07 22.50
N ARG A 427 23.58 -31.02 21.19
CA ARG A 427 22.52 -30.82 20.20
C ARG A 427 21.72 -32.11 20.06
N PRO A 428 20.38 -32.04 20.01
CA PRO A 428 19.54 -33.18 19.65
C PRO A 428 19.73 -33.58 18.20
N ALA A 429 19.24 -34.77 17.81
CA ALA A 429 19.10 -35.14 16.40
C ALA A 429 18.22 -34.08 15.68
N ASP A 430 18.71 -33.53 14.56
CA ASP A 430 18.16 -32.31 13.96
C ASP A 430 17.74 -32.44 12.49
N GLU A 431 17.78 -33.66 11.94
CA GLU A 431 17.51 -33.95 10.54
C GLU A 431 16.12 -33.49 10.05
N PHE A 432 15.16 -33.45 10.98
CA PHE A 432 13.77 -33.04 10.70
C PHE A 432 13.39 -31.65 11.23
N LEU A 433 14.38 -30.86 11.64
CA LEU A 433 14.15 -29.56 12.24
C LEU A 433 14.17 -28.44 11.19
N THR A 434 13.18 -27.59 11.26
CA THR A 434 13.18 -26.31 10.56
C THR A 434 13.99 -25.26 11.35
N GLY A 435 14.30 -24.14 10.72
CA GLY A 435 14.93 -23.02 11.41
C GLY A 435 14.10 -22.49 12.59
N ALA A 436 12.79 -22.55 12.50
CA ALA A 436 11.88 -22.18 13.58
C ALA A 436 11.94 -23.17 14.75
N ASP A 437 12.02 -24.48 14.47
CA ASP A 437 12.15 -25.51 15.51
C ASP A 437 13.45 -25.33 16.30
N ILE A 438 14.57 -25.16 15.61
CA ILE A 438 15.89 -24.91 16.23
C ILE A 438 15.84 -23.67 17.14
N ARG A 439 15.25 -22.59 16.63
CA ARG A 439 15.07 -21.36 17.43
C ARG A 439 14.23 -21.64 18.68
N SER A 440 13.12 -22.35 18.54
CA SER A 440 12.21 -22.66 19.66
C SER A 440 12.88 -23.56 20.70
N ILE A 441 13.71 -24.53 20.29
CA ILE A 441 14.52 -25.35 21.19
C ILE A 441 15.49 -24.49 22.02
N CYS A 442 16.22 -23.58 21.38
CA CYS A 442 17.13 -22.67 22.06
C CYS A 442 16.40 -21.73 23.04
N GLU A 443 15.27 -21.19 22.63
CA GLU A 443 14.43 -20.32 23.46
C GLU A 443 13.92 -21.06 24.70
N LEU A 444 13.36 -22.26 24.53
CA LEU A 444 12.87 -23.10 25.63
C LEU A 444 14.00 -23.54 26.55
N SER A 445 15.13 -23.97 26.02
CA SER A 445 16.32 -24.33 26.80
C SER A 445 16.71 -23.18 27.74
N ARG A 446 16.74 -21.93 27.22
CA ARG A 446 17.02 -20.74 28.02
C ARG A 446 15.94 -20.48 29.08
N ARG A 447 14.65 -20.55 28.70
CA ARG A 447 13.53 -20.24 29.60
C ARG A 447 13.35 -21.24 30.71
N LEU A 448 13.57 -22.55 30.40
CA LEU A 448 13.43 -23.63 31.35
C LEU A 448 14.73 -23.91 32.11
N GLY A 449 15.88 -23.35 31.70
CA GLY A 449 17.17 -23.62 32.29
C GLY A 449 17.63 -25.06 32.09
N CYS A 450 17.19 -25.74 31.01
CA CYS A 450 17.50 -27.17 30.76
C CYS A 450 18.34 -27.33 29.48
N GLY A 451 18.91 -28.54 29.28
CA GLY A 451 19.66 -28.89 28.07
C GLY A 451 18.77 -28.88 26.82
N LEU A 452 19.43 -28.78 25.62
CA LEU A 452 18.72 -28.72 24.33
C LEU A 452 17.91 -29.98 24.05
N GLU A 453 18.42 -31.16 24.37
CA GLU A 453 17.72 -32.45 24.22
C GLU A 453 16.42 -32.45 25.04
N LYS A 454 16.45 -31.93 26.27
CA LYS A 454 15.26 -31.84 27.12
C LYS A 454 14.27 -30.80 26.55
N ALA A 455 14.75 -29.67 26.06
CA ALA A 455 13.90 -28.68 25.43
C ALA A 455 13.20 -29.22 24.16
N MET A 456 13.91 -30.06 23.38
CA MET A 456 13.34 -30.71 22.19
C MET A 456 12.13 -31.57 22.50
N THR A 457 12.05 -32.22 23.68
CA THR A 457 10.89 -33.08 24.04
C THR A 457 9.57 -32.32 24.13
N TYR A 458 9.59 -30.99 24.13
CA TYR A 458 8.41 -30.12 24.15
C TYR A 458 8.06 -29.54 22.76
N ILE A 459 8.78 -29.95 21.70
CA ILE A 459 8.56 -29.43 20.34
C ILE A 459 8.16 -30.60 19.44
N SER A 460 7.13 -30.39 18.65
CA SER A 460 6.71 -31.31 17.59
C SER A 460 7.13 -30.74 16.23
N PRO A 461 8.22 -31.23 15.61
CA PRO A 461 8.64 -30.74 14.30
C PRO A 461 7.59 -30.99 13.24
N ILE A 462 7.42 -30.00 12.34
CA ILE A 462 6.40 -30.09 11.27
C ILE A 462 6.67 -31.25 10.31
N ALA A 463 7.94 -31.59 10.09
CA ALA A 463 8.34 -32.72 9.24
C ALA A 463 7.86 -34.09 9.80
N ILE A 464 7.65 -34.17 11.11
CA ILE A 464 7.13 -35.39 11.77
C ILE A 464 5.61 -35.34 11.88
N SER A 465 5.03 -34.17 12.15
CA SER A 465 3.58 -34.03 12.37
C SER A 465 2.76 -34.00 11.09
N ASP A 466 3.32 -33.51 9.95
CA ASP A 466 2.64 -33.45 8.67
C ASP A 466 3.59 -33.75 7.48
N PRO A 467 4.16 -34.96 7.41
CA PRO A 467 5.11 -35.34 6.37
C PRO A 467 4.50 -35.35 4.98
N GLU A 468 3.21 -35.69 4.86
CA GLU A 468 2.54 -35.76 3.56
C GLU A 468 2.44 -34.39 2.89
N SER A 469 2.19 -33.33 3.62
CA SER A 469 2.12 -31.99 3.06
C SER A 469 3.46 -31.54 2.53
N ILE A 470 4.55 -31.87 3.24
CA ILE A 470 5.91 -31.56 2.82
C ILE A 470 6.23 -32.35 1.54
N GLU A 471 5.96 -33.64 1.51
CA GLU A 471 6.20 -34.51 0.37
C GLU A 471 5.48 -34.01 -0.90
N ARG A 472 4.20 -33.67 -0.79
CA ARG A 472 3.43 -33.08 -1.89
C ARG A 472 4.03 -31.77 -2.40
N LEU A 473 4.53 -30.92 -1.47
CA LEU A 473 5.16 -29.66 -1.82
C LEU A 473 6.46 -29.87 -2.58
N TYR A 474 7.31 -30.77 -2.11
CA TYR A 474 8.59 -31.12 -2.75
C TYR A 474 8.38 -31.71 -4.14
N THR A 475 7.43 -32.65 -4.31
CA THR A 475 7.06 -33.23 -5.61
C THR A 475 6.63 -32.16 -6.63
N LYS A 476 5.92 -31.14 -6.17
CA LYS A 476 5.50 -30.03 -7.03
C LYS A 476 6.62 -29.04 -7.36
N ALA A 477 7.57 -28.87 -6.44
CA ALA A 477 8.66 -27.93 -6.59
C ALA A 477 9.78 -28.45 -7.47
N GLU A 478 10.00 -29.76 -7.47
CA GLU A 478 11.11 -30.40 -8.14
C GLU A 478 11.13 -30.11 -9.65
N GLY A 479 12.26 -29.60 -10.14
CA GLY A 479 12.48 -29.21 -11.52
C GLY A 479 11.63 -28.04 -12.02
N ARG A 480 10.85 -27.36 -11.14
CA ARG A 480 9.91 -26.31 -11.52
C ARG A 480 10.14 -24.98 -10.81
N PHE A 481 10.57 -25.04 -9.54
CA PHE A 481 10.80 -23.83 -8.73
C PHE A 481 12.28 -23.59 -8.59
N LEU A 482 12.66 -22.34 -8.28
CA LEU A 482 14.02 -21.98 -7.99
C LEU A 482 14.38 -22.42 -6.55
N SER A 483 15.59 -22.90 -6.33
CA SER A 483 16.07 -23.23 -4.98
C SER A 483 16.50 -21.96 -4.25
N ALA A 484 15.98 -21.74 -3.05
CA ALA A 484 16.40 -20.62 -2.20
C ALA A 484 17.78 -20.84 -1.56
N SER A 485 18.21 -22.08 -1.37
CA SER A 485 19.48 -22.46 -0.77
C SER A 485 20.63 -22.50 -1.78
N HIS A 486 20.48 -23.25 -2.89
CA HIS A 486 21.60 -23.59 -3.78
C HIS A 486 21.56 -22.90 -5.16
N GLY A 487 20.46 -22.24 -5.51
CA GLY A 487 20.25 -21.63 -6.83
C GLY A 487 19.88 -22.64 -7.91
N GLY A 488 19.48 -22.10 -9.08
CA GLY A 488 18.94 -22.92 -10.15
C GLY A 488 17.59 -23.55 -9.81
N LEU A 489 17.20 -24.58 -10.55
CA LEU A 489 15.96 -25.31 -10.29
C LEU A 489 16.13 -26.21 -9.07
N PHE A 490 15.13 -26.21 -8.21
CA PHE A 490 15.10 -27.06 -7.03
C PHE A 490 15.14 -28.53 -7.44
N LYS A 491 16.08 -29.25 -6.84
CA LYS A 491 16.24 -30.71 -6.96
C LYS A 491 16.27 -31.28 -5.55
N ARG A 492 15.62 -32.41 -5.36
CA ARG A 492 15.73 -33.15 -4.11
C ARG A 492 17.15 -33.74 -4.01
N GLU A 493 17.81 -33.52 -2.89
CA GLU A 493 18.91 -34.39 -2.50
C GLU A 493 18.28 -35.70 -2.06
N GLN A 494 18.71 -36.80 -2.64
CA GLN A 494 18.28 -38.14 -2.23
C GLN A 494 18.88 -38.39 -0.83
N GLN A 495 18.20 -38.00 0.22
CA GLN A 495 18.51 -38.44 1.57
C GLN A 495 17.91 -39.84 1.74
N GLU A 496 18.76 -40.85 1.87
CA GLU A 496 18.34 -42.18 2.30
C GLU A 496 17.91 -42.08 3.77
N VAL A 497 16.62 -42.05 4.02
CA VAL A 497 16.06 -42.09 5.36
C VAL A 497 15.72 -43.53 5.71
N PHE A 498 16.37 -44.05 6.75
CA PHE A 498 15.98 -45.33 7.33
C PHE A 498 14.78 -45.13 8.27
N THR A 499 13.70 -45.82 8.02
CA THR A 499 12.56 -45.86 8.95
C THR A 499 12.96 -46.72 10.19
N HIS A 500 12.27 -46.49 11.32
CA HIS A 500 12.46 -47.25 12.56
C HIS A 500 12.33 -48.77 12.39
N GLU A 501 11.84 -49.25 11.25
CA GLU A 501 11.74 -50.68 10.89
C GLU A 501 12.77 -51.14 9.84
N GLY A 502 13.83 -50.36 9.59
CA GLY A 502 14.92 -50.77 8.68
C GLY A 502 14.56 -50.79 7.18
N ARG A 503 13.43 -50.21 6.77
CA ARG A 503 13.09 -50.05 5.36
C ARG A 503 13.64 -48.71 4.82
N LYS A 504 14.41 -48.80 3.69
CA LYS A 504 14.85 -47.60 2.96
C LYS A 504 13.63 -46.90 2.34
N VAL A 505 13.43 -45.67 2.75
CA VAL A 505 12.49 -44.76 2.07
C VAL A 505 13.31 -43.56 1.58
N SER A 506 13.34 -43.34 0.27
CA SER A 506 13.89 -42.12 -0.31
C SER A 506 12.87 -40.99 -0.10
N VAL A 507 13.21 -40.00 0.69
CA VAL A 507 12.44 -38.77 0.91
C VAL A 507 13.06 -37.62 0.13
#